data_2027c4fefdb0509c50fc8583f2981321
#
_entry.id   2027c4fefdb0509c50fc8583f2981321
#
_cell.length_a   1.000
_cell.length_b   1.000
_cell.length_c   1.000
_cell.angle_alpha   90.00
_cell.angle_beta   90.00
_cell.angle_gamma   90.00
#
_symmetry.space_group_name_H-M   'P 1'
#
loop_
_entity.id
_entity.type
_entity.pdbx_description
1 polymer ?
#
loop_
_entity_poly.entity_id
_entity_poly.type
_entity_poly.pdbx_seq_one_letter_code
_entity_poly.pdbx_strand_id
1 'polypeptide(L)'
;MNRTTYFFIKNKILPVYIVTFICRLFSNIFLFMLQSPEFFSVAILNLIFCIADLVLILTYNKVNKLFALGFYVLGITFYSVFIAFVTKIACGMEFIVAACIPEIFLLGWDYSPKKSFYYIFDIIFILAISYILYIKLRRLPPQQLFLPERRLFLIVNEIFFTCATLGFLLYGCIITDITLRRLEKKRIFVQQQMDYIAKHDPLTGLMNRRRTFQIFLERLNAKLKDNTDFAIAIFDIDNFKKINDTYGHCVGDEVLKTFTKRIWNEYPEPVKISRWGGEEFLIIFPEIDENTIYKLENVRKKVTAKAIICNETEIFVTATFGISSSKKFNTPEQVLNDADKMLYIGKENGKNKIVVSKNF
;
A
#
# COMPACT_ATOMS: atom_id res chain seq x y z
N MET A 1 10.04 3.67 -12.99
CA MET A 1 8.79 3.64 -13.80
C MET A 1 8.77 4.87 -14.69
N ASN A 2 8.57 4.70 -16.00
CA ASN A 2 8.58 5.79 -16.97
C ASN A 2 7.45 6.79 -16.65
N ARG A 3 7.70 8.12 -16.82
CA ARG A 3 6.71 9.20 -16.54
C ARG A 3 5.37 8.97 -17.27
N THR A 4 5.42 8.45 -18.51
CA THR A 4 4.25 8.07 -19.30
C THR A 4 3.39 7.00 -18.64
N THR A 5 3.99 5.91 -18.16
CA THR A 5 3.26 4.83 -17.47
C THR A 5 2.60 5.34 -16.18
N TYR A 6 3.28 6.25 -15.44
CA TYR A 6 2.70 6.87 -14.26
C TYR A 6 1.49 7.74 -14.58
N PHE A 7 1.56 8.51 -15.67
CA PHE A 7 0.46 9.36 -16.12
C PHE A 7 -0.79 8.56 -16.49
N PHE A 8 -0.64 7.48 -17.26
CA PHE A 8 -1.76 6.61 -17.65
C PHE A 8 -2.39 5.90 -16.45
N ILE A 9 -1.61 5.46 -15.48
CA ILE A 9 -2.16 4.81 -14.27
C ILE A 9 -2.88 5.83 -13.39
N LYS A 10 -2.39 7.06 -13.28
CA LYS A 10 -3.06 8.12 -12.51
C LYS A 10 -4.37 8.56 -13.16
N ASN A 11 -4.43 8.53 -14.49
CA ASN A 11 -5.56 9.01 -15.29
C ASN A 11 -6.21 7.85 -16.07
N LYS A 12 -6.63 6.79 -15.39
CA LYS A 12 -7.14 5.55 -15.98
C LYS A 12 -8.24 5.73 -17.04
N ILE A 13 -9.08 6.75 -16.90
CA ILE A 13 -10.21 7.02 -17.78
C ILE A 13 -9.81 7.85 -19.02
N LEU A 14 -8.77 8.67 -18.90
CA LEU A 14 -8.36 9.57 -20.01
C LEU A 14 -8.00 8.82 -21.29
N PRO A 15 -7.27 7.71 -21.29
CA PRO A 15 -7.01 6.93 -22.50
C PRO A 15 -8.29 6.43 -23.18
N VAL A 16 -9.31 6.09 -22.41
CA VAL A 16 -10.62 5.64 -22.94
C VAL A 16 -11.25 6.77 -23.76
N TYR A 17 -11.29 8.00 -23.24
CA TYR A 17 -11.81 9.14 -23.98
C TYR A 17 -11.02 9.44 -25.26
N ILE A 18 -9.69 9.37 -25.20
CA ILE A 18 -8.85 9.61 -26.38
C ILE A 18 -9.13 8.60 -27.48
N VAL A 19 -9.20 7.31 -27.13
CA VAL A 19 -9.48 6.25 -28.11
C VAL A 19 -10.88 6.40 -28.69
N THR A 20 -11.88 6.70 -27.86
CA THR A 20 -13.26 6.91 -28.36
C THR A 20 -13.35 8.11 -29.28
N PHE A 21 -12.70 9.21 -28.94
CA PHE A 21 -12.62 10.37 -29.81
C PHE A 21 -12.05 10.02 -31.20
N ILE A 22 -10.94 9.26 -31.22
CA ILE A 22 -10.32 8.80 -32.47
C ILE A 22 -11.26 7.90 -33.26
N CYS A 23 -11.93 6.93 -32.59
CA CYS A 23 -12.90 6.03 -33.21
C CYS A 23 -14.09 6.79 -33.82
N ARG A 24 -14.62 7.79 -33.11
CA ARG A 24 -15.72 8.63 -33.61
C ARG A 24 -15.29 9.50 -34.80
N LEU A 25 -14.08 10.06 -34.74
CA LEU A 25 -13.52 10.86 -35.83
C LEU A 25 -13.40 10.02 -37.12
N PHE A 26 -12.87 8.79 -36.97
CA PHE A 26 -12.77 7.84 -38.07
C PHE A 26 -14.15 7.47 -38.64
N SER A 27 -15.11 7.15 -37.76
CA SER A 27 -16.50 6.84 -38.14
C SER A 27 -17.15 8.03 -38.89
N ASN A 28 -16.87 9.27 -38.49
CA ASN A 28 -17.40 10.46 -39.19
C ASN A 28 -16.90 10.60 -40.62
N ILE A 29 -15.60 10.43 -40.84
CA ILE A 29 -15.03 10.48 -42.19
C ILE A 29 -15.74 9.47 -43.09
N PHE A 30 -15.99 8.29 -42.59
CA PHE A 30 -16.63 7.23 -43.32
C PHE A 30 -18.14 7.50 -43.60
N LEU A 31 -18.86 8.06 -42.62
CA LEU A 31 -20.26 8.40 -42.76
C LEU A 31 -20.46 9.51 -43.80
N PHE A 32 -19.55 10.50 -43.87
CA PHE A 32 -19.59 11.54 -44.90
C PHE A 32 -19.31 11.01 -46.30
N MET A 33 -18.46 9.97 -46.44
CA MET A 33 -18.18 9.34 -47.76
C MET A 33 -19.39 8.62 -48.37
N LEU A 34 -20.37 8.24 -47.55
CA LEU A 34 -21.55 7.51 -48.02
C LEU A 34 -22.63 8.38 -48.72
N GLN A 35 -22.51 9.71 -48.62
CA GLN A 35 -23.34 10.71 -49.32
C GLN A 35 -24.88 10.49 -49.27
N SER A 36 -25.39 9.75 -48.28
CA SER A 36 -26.81 9.45 -48.12
C SER A 36 -27.44 10.36 -47.05
N PRO A 37 -28.66 10.88 -47.23
CA PRO A 37 -29.32 11.76 -46.26
C PRO A 37 -29.48 11.12 -44.87
N GLU A 38 -29.65 9.83 -44.78
CA GLU A 38 -29.80 9.07 -43.54
C GLU A 38 -28.48 9.07 -42.77
N PHE A 39 -27.35 8.86 -43.45
CA PHE A 39 -26.03 8.88 -42.82
C PHE A 39 -25.55 10.27 -42.48
N PHE A 40 -26.04 11.29 -43.19
CA PHE A 40 -25.68 12.67 -42.89
C PHE A 40 -26.16 13.15 -41.51
N SER A 41 -27.40 12.78 -41.12
CA SER A 41 -27.94 13.08 -39.80
C SER A 41 -27.16 12.34 -38.68
N VAL A 42 -26.74 11.11 -38.95
CA VAL A 42 -25.88 10.34 -38.01
C VAL A 42 -24.50 10.97 -37.87
N ALA A 43 -23.89 11.44 -38.99
CA ALA A 43 -22.60 12.09 -38.98
C ALA A 43 -22.62 13.42 -38.19
N ILE A 44 -23.68 14.21 -38.31
CA ILE A 44 -23.85 15.45 -37.52
C ILE A 44 -23.91 15.11 -36.01
N LEU A 45 -24.72 14.13 -35.61
CA LEU A 45 -24.82 13.73 -34.22
C LEU A 45 -23.48 13.23 -33.69
N ASN A 46 -22.76 12.40 -34.46
CA ASN A 46 -21.44 11.88 -34.08
C ASN A 46 -20.42 13.03 -33.92
N LEU A 47 -20.48 14.07 -34.78
CA LEU A 47 -19.63 15.24 -34.65
C LEU A 47 -19.88 15.99 -33.32
N ILE A 48 -21.15 16.11 -32.91
CA ILE A 48 -21.50 16.70 -31.61
C ILE A 48 -20.85 15.93 -30.47
N PHE A 49 -20.92 14.61 -30.51
CA PHE A 49 -20.26 13.75 -29.49
C PHE A 49 -18.72 13.82 -29.57
N CYS A 50 -18.12 13.93 -30.76
CA CYS A 50 -16.68 14.18 -30.89
C CYS A 50 -16.25 15.48 -30.20
N ILE A 51 -17.02 16.55 -30.35
CA ILE A 51 -16.77 17.83 -29.69
C ILE A 51 -16.89 17.65 -28.16
N ALA A 52 -17.91 16.95 -27.69
CA ALA A 52 -18.10 16.66 -26.27
C ALA A 52 -16.93 15.82 -25.68
N ASP A 53 -16.48 14.79 -26.39
CA ASP A 53 -15.32 13.99 -25.98
C ASP A 53 -14.04 14.84 -25.92
N LEU A 54 -13.83 15.73 -26.89
CA LEU A 54 -12.69 16.67 -26.89
C LEU A 54 -12.74 17.62 -25.69
N VAL A 55 -13.92 18.18 -25.38
CA VAL A 55 -14.10 19.02 -24.19
C VAL A 55 -13.80 18.24 -22.91
N LEU A 56 -14.26 17.00 -22.79
CA LEU A 56 -13.96 16.16 -21.64
C LEU A 56 -12.47 15.84 -21.52
N ILE A 57 -11.77 15.59 -22.64
CA ILE A 57 -10.32 15.38 -22.66
C ILE A 57 -9.58 16.62 -22.14
N LEU A 58 -9.94 17.80 -22.67
CA LEU A 58 -9.30 19.07 -22.31
C LEU A 58 -9.59 19.49 -20.86
N THR A 59 -10.77 19.19 -20.36
CA THR A 59 -11.21 19.54 -19.01
C THR A 59 -11.05 18.43 -17.99
N TYR A 60 -10.44 17.30 -18.35
CA TYR A 60 -10.36 16.07 -17.56
C TYR A 60 -9.93 16.25 -16.11
N ASN A 61 -8.98 17.16 -15.86
CA ASN A 61 -8.48 17.43 -14.50
C ASN A 61 -9.43 18.30 -13.65
N LYS A 62 -10.38 18.99 -14.28
CA LYS A 62 -11.32 19.93 -13.63
C LYS A 62 -12.70 19.34 -13.40
N VAL A 63 -13.07 18.28 -14.13
CA VAL A 63 -14.39 17.66 -14.07
C VAL A 63 -14.40 16.50 -13.07
N ASN A 64 -15.54 16.31 -12.40
CA ASN A 64 -15.74 15.13 -11.57
C ASN A 64 -15.70 13.87 -12.45
N LYS A 65 -14.75 12.99 -12.15
CA LYS A 65 -14.45 11.79 -12.97
C LYS A 65 -15.63 10.82 -13.06
N LEU A 66 -16.46 10.75 -12.02
CA LEU A 66 -17.68 9.94 -12.01
C LEU A 66 -18.73 10.52 -12.94
N PHE A 67 -18.91 11.85 -12.93
CA PHE A 67 -19.82 12.54 -13.86
C PHE A 67 -19.36 12.37 -15.29
N ALA A 68 -18.06 12.56 -15.55
CA ALA A 68 -17.50 12.37 -16.87
C ALA A 68 -17.71 10.94 -17.41
N LEU A 69 -17.50 9.92 -16.55
CA LEU A 69 -17.72 8.54 -16.91
C LEU A 69 -19.20 8.24 -17.21
N GLY A 70 -20.13 8.73 -16.37
CA GLY A 70 -21.57 8.58 -16.60
C GLY A 70 -22.03 9.26 -17.91
N PHE A 71 -21.56 10.47 -18.18
CA PHE A 71 -21.84 11.19 -19.43
C PHE A 71 -21.33 10.44 -20.66
N TYR A 72 -20.14 9.87 -20.58
CA TYR A 72 -19.54 9.06 -21.62
C TYR A 72 -20.38 7.82 -21.95
N VAL A 73 -20.78 7.06 -20.93
CA VAL A 73 -21.60 5.85 -21.09
C VAL A 73 -22.96 6.17 -21.71
N LEU A 74 -23.65 7.17 -21.18
CA LEU A 74 -24.92 7.64 -21.73
C LEU A 74 -24.78 8.09 -23.17
N GLY A 75 -23.70 8.81 -23.49
CA GLY A 75 -23.41 9.29 -24.84
C GLY A 75 -23.21 8.14 -25.84
N ILE A 76 -22.45 7.11 -25.50
CA ILE A 76 -22.27 5.93 -26.36
C ILE A 76 -23.57 5.18 -26.54
N THR A 77 -24.32 4.97 -25.47
CA THR A 77 -25.60 4.24 -25.52
C THR A 77 -26.60 4.97 -26.40
N PHE A 78 -26.76 6.29 -26.20
CA PHE A 78 -27.67 7.11 -27.01
C PHE A 78 -27.26 7.12 -28.48
N TYR A 79 -25.97 7.25 -28.77
CA TYR A 79 -25.47 7.22 -30.14
C TYR A 79 -25.72 5.88 -30.82
N SER A 80 -25.49 4.77 -30.15
CA SER A 80 -25.74 3.42 -30.68
C SER A 80 -27.23 3.19 -30.99
N VAL A 81 -28.11 3.64 -30.08
CA VAL A 81 -29.57 3.58 -30.28
C VAL A 81 -30.01 4.42 -31.47
N PHE A 82 -29.47 5.66 -31.57
CA PHE A 82 -29.84 6.56 -32.65
C PHE A 82 -29.40 6.06 -34.03
N ILE A 83 -28.16 5.54 -34.15
CA ILE A 83 -27.69 4.92 -35.38
C ILE A 83 -28.63 3.77 -35.81
N ALA A 84 -28.86 2.84 -34.90
CA ALA A 84 -29.72 1.70 -35.21
C ALA A 84 -31.18 2.10 -35.62
N PHE A 85 -31.68 3.20 -35.02
CA PHE A 85 -33.00 3.73 -35.36
C PHE A 85 -33.04 4.39 -36.75
N VAL A 86 -32.05 5.24 -37.06
CA VAL A 86 -31.99 6.01 -38.30
C VAL A 86 -31.62 5.14 -39.50
N THR A 87 -30.60 4.29 -39.33
CA THR A 87 -30.10 3.46 -40.43
C THR A 87 -30.84 2.17 -40.61
N LYS A 88 -31.69 1.77 -39.64
CA LYS A 88 -32.37 0.48 -39.57
C LYS A 88 -31.45 -0.74 -39.71
N ILE A 89 -30.18 -0.56 -39.39
CA ILE A 89 -29.13 -1.57 -39.52
C ILE A 89 -28.46 -1.78 -38.15
N ALA A 90 -28.23 -3.04 -37.77
CA ALA A 90 -27.33 -3.36 -36.67
C ALA A 90 -25.89 -3.17 -37.15
N CYS A 91 -25.22 -2.19 -36.59
CA CYS A 91 -23.86 -1.78 -37.04
C CYS A 91 -22.73 -2.38 -36.18
N GLY A 92 -22.97 -3.40 -35.36
CA GLY A 92 -21.98 -3.94 -34.42
C GLY A 92 -21.66 -3.00 -33.24
N MET A 93 -22.30 -1.82 -33.19
CA MET A 93 -22.08 -0.84 -32.09
C MET A 93 -22.59 -1.38 -30.75
N GLU A 94 -23.53 -2.29 -30.74
CA GLU A 94 -24.00 -3.02 -29.54
C GLU A 94 -22.86 -3.77 -28.84
N PHE A 95 -21.86 -4.24 -29.56
CA PHE A 95 -20.69 -4.89 -28.97
C PHE A 95 -19.81 -3.91 -28.21
N ILE A 96 -19.70 -2.65 -28.68
CA ILE A 96 -18.95 -1.61 -27.94
C ILE A 96 -19.65 -1.28 -26.62
N VAL A 97 -20.97 -1.15 -26.64
CA VAL A 97 -21.75 -0.91 -25.44
C VAL A 97 -21.53 -2.07 -24.44
N ALA A 98 -21.57 -3.31 -24.91
CA ALA A 98 -21.31 -4.48 -24.08
C ALA A 98 -19.86 -4.51 -23.52
N ALA A 99 -18.87 -4.05 -24.30
CA ALA A 99 -17.48 -4.00 -23.86
C ALA A 99 -17.20 -2.90 -22.84
N CYS A 100 -17.93 -1.77 -22.88
CA CYS A 100 -17.80 -0.71 -21.90
C CYS A 100 -18.28 -1.13 -20.49
N ILE A 101 -19.16 -2.16 -20.39
CA ILE A 101 -19.71 -2.63 -19.12
C ILE A 101 -18.63 -3.10 -18.13
N PRO A 102 -17.71 -4.02 -18.46
CA PRO A 102 -16.65 -4.45 -17.56
C PRO A 102 -15.70 -3.30 -17.17
N GLU A 103 -15.40 -2.38 -18.11
CA GLU A 103 -14.53 -1.26 -17.86
C GLU A 103 -15.14 -0.23 -16.90
N ILE A 104 -16.42 0.06 -17.05
CA ILE A 104 -17.16 0.91 -16.14
C ILE A 104 -17.11 0.34 -14.73
N PHE A 105 -17.34 -0.98 -14.61
CA PHE A 105 -17.29 -1.68 -13.34
C PHE A 105 -15.89 -1.62 -12.71
N LEU A 106 -14.85 -1.94 -13.47
CA LEU A 106 -13.47 -1.97 -13.00
C LEU A 106 -12.94 -0.57 -12.65
N LEU A 107 -13.22 0.43 -13.49
CA LEU A 107 -12.76 1.80 -13.29
C LEU A 107 -13.57 2.54 -12.22
N GLY A 108 -14.88 2.27 -12.17
CA GLY A 108 -15.79 2.89 -11.21
C GLY A 108 -15.59 2.40 -9.78
N TRP A 109 -15.17 1.15 -9.58
CA TRP A 109 -14.90 0.56 -8.27
C TRP A 109 -13.85 1.34 -7.45
N ASP A 110 -12.82 1.82 -8.10
CA ASP A 110 -11.76 2.62 -7.45
C ASP A 110 -12.26 3.98 -6.90
N TYR A 111 -13.37 4.50 -7.41
CA TYR A 111 -13.88 5.82 -7.02
C TYR A 111 -14.89 5.78 -5.89
N SER A 112 -15.66 4.72 -5.76
CA SER A 112 -16.57 4.56 -4.61
C SER A 112 -17.19 3.14 -4.57
N PRO A 113 -16.70 2.25 -3.72
CA PRO A 113 -17.27 0.90 -3.58
C PRO A 113 -18.73 0.92 -3.12
N LYS A 114 -19.17 1.95 -2.38
CA LYS A 114 -20.57 2.11 -1.94
C LYS A 114 -21.54 2.50 -3.06
N LYS A 115 -21.02 2.97 -4.20
CA LYS A 115 -21.81 3.38 -5.38
C LYS A 115 -21.84 2.33 -6.48
N SER A 116 -21.26 1.16 -6.28
CA SER A 116 -21.29 0.02 -7.22
C SER A 116 -22.71 -0.36 -7.65
N PHE A 117 -23.70 -0.10 -6.79
CA PHE A 117 -25.11 -0.37 -7.12
C PHE A 117 -25.61 0.46 -8.32
N TYR A 118 -25.15 1.70 -8.49
CA TYR A 118 -25.54 2.52 -9.65
C TYR A 118 -24.96 1.97 -10.94
N TYR A 119 -23.75 1.42 -10.92
CA TYR A 119 -23.15 0.80 -12.11
C TYR A 119 -23.85 -0.50 -12.51
N ILE A 120 -24.35 -1.28 -11.55
CA ILE A 120 -25.16 -2.47 -11.84
C ILE A 120 -26.45 -2.06 -12.53
N PHE A 121 -27.08 -0.96 -12.08
CA PHE A 121 -28.29 -0.45 -12.71
C PHE A 121 -28.03 0.03 -14.14
N ASP A 122 -26.94 0.76 -14.38
CA ASP A 122 -26.53 1.20 -15.72
C ASP A 122 -26.28 0.01 -16.65
N ILE A 123 -25.61 -1.04 -16.16
CA ILE A 123 -25.38 -2.27 -16.91
C ILE A 123 -26.70 -2.94 -17.30
N ILE A 124 -27.63 -3.12 -16.37
CA ILE A 124 -28.94 -3.74 -16.62
C ILE A 124 -29.72 -2.90 -17.64
N PHE A 125 -29.71 -1.57 -17.51
CA PHE A 125 -30.38 -0.66 -18.42
C PHE A 125 -29.83 -0.75 -19.85
N ILE A 126 -28.49 -0.76 -20.00
CA ILE A 126 -27.80 -0.92 -21.28
C ILE A 126 -28.15 -2.27 -21.93
N LEU A 127 -28.13 -3.37 -21.16
CA LEU A 127 -28.49 -4.69 -21.65
C LEU A 127 -29.96 -4.76 -22.10
N ALA A 128 -30.87 -4.14 -21.35
CA ALA A 128 -32.30 -4.09 -21.70
C ALA A 128 -32.52 -3.31 -23.00
N ILE A 129 -31.88 -2.14 -23.18
CA ILE A 129 -31.97 -1.37 -24.40
C ILE A 129 -31.37 -2.15 -25.59
N SER A 130 -30.21 -2.76 -25.42
CA SER A 130 -29.55 -3.57 -26.46
C SER A 130 -30.42 -4.75 -26.88
N TYR A 131 -31.11 -5.41 -25.94
CA TYR A 131 -32.03 -6.49 -26.21
C TYR A 131 -33.30 -6.03 -26.97
N ILE A 132 -33.89 -4.90 -26.59
CA ILE A 132 -35.05 -4.32 -27.30
C ILE A 132 -34.66 -3.96 -28.74
N LEU A 133 -33.49 -3.40 -28.94
CA LEU A 133 -32.95 -3.07 -30.26
C LEU A 133 -32.74 -4.32 -31.11
N TYR A 134 -32.14 -5.38 -30.53
CA TYR A 134 -31.95 -6.67 -31.20
C TYR A 134 -33.26 -7.27 -31.68
N ILE A 135 -34.33 -7.27 -30.86
CA ILE A 135 -35.65 -7.75 -31.25
C ILE A 135 -36.24 -6.92 -32.38
N LYS A 136 -36.14 -5.58 -32.35
CA LYS A 136 -36.60 -4.69 -33.39
C LYS A 136 -35.88 -4.95 -34.72
N LEU A 137 -34.59 -5.08 -34.69
CA LEU A 137 -33.76 -5.30 -35.89
C LEU A 137 -34.01 -6.67 -36.54
N ARG A 138 -34.28 -7.70 -35.73
CA ARG A 138 -34.63 -9.05 -36.25
C ARG A 138 -35.96 -9.13 -36.99
N ARG A 139 -36.85 -8.13 -36.81
CA ARG A 139 -38.14 -8.02 -37.48
C ARG A 139 -38.10 -7.24 -38.79
N LEU A 140 -36.94 -6.71 -39.20
CA LEU A 140 -36.80 -5.98 -40.46
C LEU A 140 -36.71 -6.96 -41.64
N PRO A 141 -37.38 -6.66 -42.78
CA PRO A 141 -37.34 -7.54 -43.94
C PRO A 141 -35.93 -7.58 -44.57
N PRO A 142 -35.48 -8.77 -45.02
CA PRO A 142 -34.11 -8.96 -45.55
C PRO A 142 -33.76 -8.12 -46.75
N GLN A 143 -34.73 -7.64 -47.51
CA GLN A 143 -34.55 -6.91 -48.77
C GLN A 143 -33.87 -5.54 -48.59
N GLN A 144 -33.86 -4.93 -47.39
CA GLN A 144 -33.22 -3.66 -47.12
C GLN A 144 -31.72 -3.79 -46.73
N LEU A 145 -31.23 -5.00 -46.48
CA LEU A 145 -29.86 -5.28 -46.07
C LEU A 145 -28.86 -5.49 -47.22
N PHE A 146 -29.31 -5.57 -48.50
CA PHE A 146 -28.54 -6.19 -49.58
C PHE A 146 -28.04 -5.26 -50.68
N LEU A 147 -27.93 -3.93 -50.50
CA LEU A 147 -27.20 -3.10 -51.45
C LEU A 147 -25.69 -3.36 -51.33
N PRO A 148 -25.00 -3.71 -52.46
CA PRO A 148 -23.58 -4.13 -52.42
C PRO A 148 -22.67 -3.09 -51.77
N GLU A 149 -22.92 -1.82 -51.99
CA GLU A 149 -22.14 -0.73 -51.43
C GLU A 149 -22.28 -0.59 -49.91
N ARG A 150 -23.43 -0.90 -49.37
CA ARG A 150 -23.69 -0.91 -47.92
C ARG A 150 -23.06 -2.13 -47.22
N ARG A 151 -22.90 -3.24 -47.91
CA ARG A 151 -22.38 -4.50 -47.38
C ARG A 151 -20.90 -4.39 -46.98
N LEU A 152 -20.06 -3.79 -47.83
CA LEU A 152 -18.65 -3.55 -47.50
C LEU A 152 -18.50 -2.61 -46.31
N PHE A 153 -19.31 -1.54 -46.25
CA PHE A 153 -19.33 -0.62 -45.11
C PHE A 153 -19.62 -1.32 -43.78
N LEU A 154 -20.68 -2.17 -43.77
CA LEU A 154 -21.08 -2.90 -42.58
C LEU A 154 -19.95 -3.83 -42.07
N ILE A 155 -19.33 -4.59 -42.99
CA ILE A 155 -18.23 -5.51 -42.66
C ILE A 155 -17.03 -4.73 -42.08
N VAL A 156 -16.60 -3.65 -42.72
CA VAL A 156 -15.46 -2.86 -42.25
C VAL A 156 -15.77 -2.22 -40.89
N ASN A 157 -16.97 -1.70 -40.71
CA ASN A 157 -17.39 -1.09 -39.45
C ASN A 157 -17.46 -2.14 -38.32
N GLU A 158 -18.00 -3.32 -38.59
CA GLU A 158 -18.08 -4.43 -37.62
C GLU A 158 -16.69 -4.93 -37.21
N ILE A 159 -15.77 -5.11 -38.17
CA ILE A 159 -14.38 -5.49 -37.87
C ILE A 159 -13.71 -4.41 -37.01
N PHE A 160 -13.85 -3.12 -37.41
CA PHE A 160 -13.24 -2.02 -36.69
C PHE A 160 -13.71 -1.95 -35.23
N PHE A 161 -15.02 -2.02 -35.00
CA PHE A 161 -15.58 -1.96 -33.67
C PHE A 161 -15.27 -3.21 -32.84
N THR A 162 -15.20 -4.39 -33.44
CA THR A 162 -14.76 -5.60 -32.77
C THR A 162 -13.31 -5.48 -32.30
N CYS A 163 -12.42 -5.00 -33.18
CA CYS A 163 -11.02 -4.76 -32.82
C CYS A 163 -10.87 -3.70 -31.71
N ALA A 164 -11.65 -2.63 -31.77
CA ALA A 164 -11.66 -1.60 -30.73
C ALA A 164 -12.11 -2.18 -29.38
N THR A 165 -13.17 -3.00 -29.40
CA THR A 165 -13.71 -3.68 -28.22
C THR A 165 -12.66 -4.59 -27.57
N LEU A 166 -11.99 -5.42 -28.36
CA LEU A 166 -10.91 -6.29 -27.87
C LEU A 166 -9.75 -5.47 -27.31
N GLY A 167 -9.38 -4.36 -27.95
CA GLY A 167 -8.37 -3.43 -27.45
C GLY A 167 -8.72 -2.84 -26.09
N PHE A 168 -9.96 -2.43 -25.88
CA PHE A 168 -10.46 -1.93 -24.61
C PHE A 168 -10.42 -2.99 -23.52
N LEU A 169 -10.87 -4.22 -23.81
CA LEU A 169 -10.84 -5.31 -22.84
C LEU A 169 -9.40 -5.63 -22.42
N LEU A 170 -8.48 -5.73 -23.37
CA LEU A 170 -7.05 -5.94 -23.08
C LEU A 170 -6.47 -4.81 -22.24
N TYR A 171 -6.79 -3.55 -22.58
CA TYR A 171 -6.37 -2.40 -21.80
C TYR A 171 -6.87 -2.48 -20.36
N GLY A 172 -8.17 -2.76 -20.16
CA GLY A 172 -8.78 -2.92 -18.84
C GLY A 172 -8.10 -4.02 -18.02
N CYS A 173 -7.85 -5.19 -18.62
CA CYS A 173 -7.12 -6.27 -17.97
C CYS A 173 -5.70 -5.86 -17.54
N ILE A 174 -4.94 -5.20 -18.42
CA ILE A 174 -3.58 -4.75 -18.13
C ILE A 174 -3.56 -3.73 -16.99
N ILE A 175 -4.46 -2.74 -17.03
CA ILE A 175 -4.53 -1.71 -15.97
C ILE A 175 -4.94 -2.32 -14.63
N THR A 176 -5.86 -3.28 -14.65
CA THR A 176 -6.29 -3.99 -13.44
C THR A 176 -5.14 -4.77 -12.83
N ASP A 177 -4.41 -5.56 -13.64
CA ASP A 177 -3.25 -6.33 -13.16
C ASP A 177 -2.17 -5.41 -12.56
N ILE A 178 -1.82 -4.33 -13.25
CA ILE A 178 -0.84 -3.34 -12.74
C ILE A 178 -1.31 -2.72 -11.41
N THR A 179 -2.59 -2.44 -11.30
CA THR A 179 -3.18 -1.82 -10.10
C THR A 179 -3.15 -2.79 -8.92
N LEU A 180 -3.58 -4.05 -9.13
CA LEU A 180 -3.57 -5.09 -8.11
C LEU A 180 -2.16 -5.35 -7.59
N ARG A 181 -1.18 -5.51 -8.47
CA ARG A 181 0.23 -5.69 -8.07
C ARG A 181 0.78 -4.52 -7.25
N ARG A 182 0.32 -3.30 -7.52
CA ARG A 182 0.67 -2.12 -6.73
C ARG A 182 0.07 -2.14 -5.33
N LEU A 183 -1.21 -2.45 -5.26
CA LEU A 183 -1.92 -2.53 -3.99
C LEU A 183 -1.31 -3.62 -3.11
N GLU A 184 -0.97 -4.75 -3.70
CA GLU A 184 -0.30 -5.85 -3.01
C GLU A 184 1.08 -5.43 -2.46
N LYS A 185 1.93 -4.81 -3.28
CA LYS A 185 3.23 -4.27 -2.82
C LYS A 185 3.08 -3.26 -1.69
N LYS A 186 2.10 -2.35 -1.81
CA LYS A 186 1.80 -1.38 -0.76
C LYS A 186 1.33 -2.05 0.52
N ARG A 187 0.46 -3.07 0.40
CA ARG A 187 -0.02 -3.87 1.54
C ARG A 187 1.13 -4.57 2.27
N ILE A 188 2.01 -5.24 1.52
CA ILE A 188 3.20 -5.91 2.08
C ILE A 188 4.09 -4.90 2.79
N PHE A 189 4.37 -3.75 2.16
CA PHE A 189 5.20 -2.69 2.77
C PHE A 189 4.59 -2.17 4.08
N VAL A 190 3.30 -1.84 4.08
CA VAL A 190 2.60 -1.37 5.30
C VAL A 190 2.62 -2.45 6.39
N GLN A 191 2.40 -3.71 6.00
CA GLN A 191 2.44 -4.83 6.94
C GLN A 191 3.83 -4.98 7.58
N GLN A 192 4.90 -4.87 6.79
CA GLN A 192 6.29 -4.91 7.30
C GLN A 192 6.58 -3.73 8.24
N GLN A 193 6.11 -2.52 7.91
CA GLN A 193 6.25 -1.36 8.77
C GLN A 193 5.50 -1.54 10.09
N MET A 194 4.27 -2.04 10.04
CA MET A 194 3.49 -2.34 11.26
C MET A 194 4.17 -3.41 12.11
N ASP A 195 4.69 -4.47 11.49
CA ASP A 195 5.41 -5.54 12.19
C ASP A 195 6.70 -5.02 12.83
N TYR A 196 7.42 -4.14 12.13
CA TYR A 196 8.61 -3.49 12.68
C TYR A 196 8.26 -2.62 13.90
N ILE A 197 7.29 -1.72 13.78
CA ILE A 197 6.85 -0.83 14.89
C ILE A 197 6.32 -1.66 16.08
N ALA A 198 5.60 -2.76 15.80
CA ALA A 198 5.10 -3.64 16.85
C ALA A 198 6.21 -4.35 17.65
N LYS A 199 7.42 -4.47 17.09
CA LYS A 199 8.58 -5.18 17.67
C LYS A 199 9.71 -4.27 18.16
N HIS A 200 9.77 -3.02 17.70
CA HIS A 200 10.88 -2.12 17.97
C HIS A 200 10.42 -0.82 18.63
N ASP A 201 11.32 -0.21 19.40
CA ASP A 201 11.14 1.12 19.95
C ASP A 201 11.42 2.18 18.88
N PRO A 202 10.51 3.14 18.64
CA PRO A 202 10.66 4.11 17.54
C PRO A 202 11.80 5.11 17.73
N LEU A 203 12.22 5.36 18.97
CA LEU A 203 13.29 6.31 19.26
C LEU A 203 14.68 5.70 19.06
N THR A 204 14.86 4.50 19.56
CA THR A 204 16.19 3.83 19.64
C THR A 204 16.41 2.78 18.57
N GLY A 205 15.33 2.27 17.94
CA GLY A 205 15.38 1.16 16.98
C GLY A 205 15.62 -0.21 17.62
N LEU A 206 15.87 -0.27 18.94
CA LEU A 206 15.99 -1.53 19.67
C LEU A 206 14.66 -2.29 19.73
N MET A 207 14.71 -3.56 20.11
CA MET A 207 13.48 -4.29 20.42
C MET A 207 12.71 -3.58 21.54
N ASN A 208 11.39 -3.58 21.44
CA ASN A 208 10.55 -3.07 22.51
C ASN A 208 10.25 -4.15 23.56
N ARG A 209 9.68 -3.75 24.68
CA ARG A 209 9.30 -4.64 25.80
C ARG A 209 8.47 -5.83 25.35
N ARG A 210 7.54 -5.63 24.42
CA ARG A 210 6.65 -6.70 23.92
C ARG A 210 7.43 -7.79 23.18
N ARG A 211 8.34 -7.42 22.28
CA ARG A 211 9.17 -8.39 21.55
C ARG A 211 10.15 -9.10 22.49
N THR A 212 10.72 -8.37 23.44
CA THR A 212 11.61 -8.91 24.47
C THR A 212 10.92 -10.00 25.28
N PHE A 213 9.69 -9.77 25.69
CA PHE A 213 8.92 -10.77 26.46
C PHE A 213 8.66 -12.05 25.65
N GLN A 214 8.40 -11.92 24.35
CA GLN A 214 8.29 -13.08 23.46
C GLN A 214 9.59 -13.91 23.43
N ILE A 215 10.74 -13.24 23.34
CA ILE A 215 12.04 -13.90 23.35
C ILE A 215 12.30 -14.59 24.71
N PHE A 216 11.88 -13.98 25.80
CA PHE A 216 11.94 -14.63 27.11
C PHE A 216 11.19 -15.96 27.10
N LEU A 217 9.97 -15.99 26.61
CA LEU A 217 9.18 -17.22 26.52
C LEU A 217 9.84 -18.24 25.59
N GLU A 218 10.41 -17.82 24.46
CA GLU A 218 11.16 -18.68 23.54
C GLU A 218 12.37 -19.32 24.26
N ARG A 219 13.13 -18.52 25.06
CA ARG A 219 14.30 -19.00 25.80
C ARG A 219 13.93 -19.91 26.96
N LEU A 220 12.85 -19.61 27.66
CA LEU A 220 12.37 -20.49 28.73
C LEU A 220 11.91 -21.85 28.18
N ASN A 221 11.24 -21.87 27.04
CA ASN A 221 10.87 -23.10 26.37
C ASN A 221 12.10 -23.90 25.91
N ALA A 222 13.15 -23.22 25.40
CA ALA A 222 14.41 -23.89 25.07
C ALA A 222 15.09 -24.47 26.30
N LYS A 223 15.12 -23.75 27.44
CA LYS A 223 15.60 -24.27 28.71
C LYS A 223 14.89 -25.56 29.12
N LEU A 224 13.56 -25.60 29.02
CA LEU A 224 12.76 -26.77 29.39
C LEU A 224 13.02 -28.00 28.49
N LYS A 225 13.36 -27.75 27.19
CA LYS A 225 13.61 -28.81 26.20
C LYS A 225 15.06 -29.29 26.22
N ASP A 226 15.98 -28.33 26.16
CA ASP A 226 17.39 -28.58 25.86
C ASP A 226 18.30 -28.39 27.10
N ASN A 227 17.71 -28.04 28.24
CA ASN A 227 18.41 -27.71 29.49
C ASN A 227 19.45 -26.57 29.33
N THR A 228 19.18 -25.63 28.44
CA THR A 228 20.06 -24.46 28.15
C THR A 228 19.65 -23.27 28.99
N ASP A 229 20.49 -22.89 29.94
CA ASP A 229 20.24 -21.70 30.74
C ASP A 229 20.60 -20.41 29.96
N PHE A 230 19.86 -19.37 30.24
CA PHE A 230 20.08 -18.03 29.69
C PHE A 230 20.25 -17.00 30.84
N ALA A 231 20.83 -15.85 30.52
CA ALA A 231 20.93 -14.74 31.45
C ALA A 231 20.28 -13.48 30.90
N ILE A 232 19.89 -12.59 31.81
CA ILE A 232 19.41 -11.27 31.48
C ILE A 232 20.14 -10.23 32.33
N ALA A 233 20.41 -9.09 31.70
CA ALA A 233 20.86 -7.90 32.41
C ALA A 233 19.85 -6.77 32.17
N ILE A 234 19.22 -6.29 33.21
CA ILE A 234 18.47 -5.03 33.19
C ILE A 234 19.38 -3.90 33.64
N PHE A 235 19.27 -2.76 32.99
CA PHE A 235 20.09 -1.60 33.31
C PHE A 235 19.39 -0.31 32.96
N ASP A 236 19.85 0.76 33.58
CA ASP A 236 19.22 2.08 33.54
C ASP A 236 20.31 3.17 33.50
N ILE A 237 20.03 4.24 32.76
CA ILE A 237 20.92 5.39 32.68
C ILE A 237 20.86 6.19 34.01
N ASP A 238 21.97 6.27 34.69
CA ASP A 238 22.04 6.93 35.99
C ASP A 238 21.69 8.43 35.88
N ASN A 239 20.75 8.88 36.74
CA ASN A 239 20.30 10.28 36.81
C ASN A 239 19.67 10.83 35.51
N PHE A 240 19.11 10.02 34.66
CA PHE A 240 18.56 10.45 33.38
C PHE A 240 17.47 11.53 33.53
N LYS A 241 16.64 11.42 34.57
CA LYS A 241 15.65 12.45 34.88
C LYS A 241 16.32 13.83 35.06
N LYS A 242 17.48 13.89 35.77
CA LYS A 242 18.23 15.15 35.96
C LYS A 242 18.73 15.71 34.61
N ILE A 243 19.09 14.85 33.66
CA ILE A 243 19.48 15.28 32.30
C ILE A 243 18.26 15.92 31.60
N ASN A 244 17.12 15.28 31.64
CA ASN A 244 15.90 15.85 31.07
C ASN A 244 15.48 17.17 31.72
N ASP A 245 15.53 17.23 33.04
CA ASP A 245 15.16 18.43 33.81
C ASP A 245 16.11 19.60 33.54
N THR A 246 17.40 19.32 33.28
CA THR A 246 18.44 20.35 33.05
C THR A 246 18.51 20.80 31.59
N TYR A 247 18.43 19.86 30.63
CA TYR A 247 18.73 20.13 29.22
C TYR A 247 17.49 19.93 28.28
N GLY A 248 16.38 19.50 28.84
CA GLY A 248 15.14 19.22 28.09
C GLY A 248 15.07 17.84 27.45
N HIS A 249 13.87 17.42 27.15
CA HIS A 249 13.59 16.08 26.61
C HIS A 249 14.25 15.79 25.26
N CYS A 250 14.41 16.82 24.40
CA CYS A 250 15.11 16.65 23.11
C CYS A 250 16.55 16.19 23.27
N VAL A 251 17.23 16.74 24.28
CA VAL A 251 18.61 16.34 24.62
C VAL A 251 18.63 14.95 25.24
N GLY A 252 17.66 14.63 26.11
CA GLY A 252 17.49 13.28 26.64
C GLY A 252 17.30 12.24 25.54
N ASP A 253 16.52 12.54 24.52
CA ASP A 253 16.32 11.66 23.36
C ASP A 253 17.63 11.42 22.59
N GLU A 254 18.47 12.44 22.40
CA GLU A 254 19.78 12.28 21.76
C GLU A 254 20.75 11.48 22.64
N VAL A 255 20.67 11.65 23.97
CA VAL A 255 21.42 10.81 24.93
C VAL A 255 21.01 9.36 24.77
N LEU A 256 19.69 9.02 24.73
CA LEU A 256 19.19 7.67 24.54
C LEU A 256 19.65 7.06 23.21
N LYS A 257 19.57 7.81 22.12
CA LYS A 257 20.04 7.35 20.80
C LYS A 257 21.53 7.04 20.78
N THR A 258 22.33 7.94 21.34
CA THR A 258 23.79 7.79 21.34
C THR A 258 24.24 6.68 22.28
N PHE A 259 23.60 6.56 23.43
CA PHE A 259 23.80 5.47 24.38
C PHE A 259 23.49 4.11 23.71
N THR A 260 22.35 4.02 23.05
CA THR A 260 21.95 2.83 22.29
C THR A 260 22.98 2.42 21.24
N LYS A 261 23.49 3.40 20.43
CA LYS A 261 24.52 3.12 19.42
C LYS A 261 25.80 2.55 20.02
N ARG A 262 26.21 3.03 21.21
CA ARG A 262 27.39 2.52 21.89
C ARG A 262 27.23 1.07 22.33
N ILE A 263 26.04 0.69 22.79
CA ILE A 263 25.74 -0.67 23.21
C ILE A 263 25.63 -1.59 22.00
N TRP A 264 24.94 -1.17 20.97
CA TRP A 264 24.69 -1.98 19.75
C TRP A 264 25.98 -2.44 19.10
N ASN A 265 26.99 -1.61 19.08
CA ASN A 265 28.28 -1.94 18.48
C ASN A 265 29.07 -3.00 19.23
N GLU A 266 28.69 -3.32 20.48
CA GLU A 266 29.38 -4.32 21.32
C GLU A 266 28.79 -5.72 21.22
N TYR A 267 27.51 -5.82 20.85
CA TYR A 267 26.80 -7.07 20.84
C TYR A 267 26.17 -7.37 19.47
N PRO A 268 26.96 -7.94 18.54
CA PRO A 268 26.35 -8.56 17.37
C PRO A 268 25.49 -9.77 17.80
N GLU A 269 24.60 -10.22 16.90
CA GLU A 269 23.88 -11.48 17.10
C GLU A 269 24.79 -12.58 17.71
N PRO A 270 24.33 -13.42 18.64
CA PRO A 270 22.91 -13.69 18.96
C PRO A 270 22.36 -12.93 20.18
N VAL A 271 23.11 -12.03 20.80
CA VAL A 271 22.64 -11.27 21.97
C VAL A 271 21.52 -10.32 21.55
N LYS A 272 20.48 -10.26 22.35
CA LYS A 272 19.30 -9.44 22.09
C LYS A 272 19.22 -8.27 23.04
N ILE A 273 19.13 -7.06 22.50
CA ILE A 273 19.07 -5.82 23.25
C ILE A 273 17.72 -5.15 23.04
N SER A 274 17.14 -4.61 24.09
CA SER A 274 15.84 -3.95 24.05
C SER A 274 15.80 -2.70 24.92
N ARG A 275 14.91 -1.79 24.56
CA ARG A 275 14.46 -0.72 25.44
C ARG A 275 13.26 -1.21 26.22
N TRP A 276 13.44 -1.36 27.54
CA TRP A 276 12.45 -1.94 28.42
C TRP A 276 11.44 -0.92 28.96
N GLY A 277 11.91 0.27 29.23
CA GLY A 277 11.15 1.43 29.71
C GLY A 277 11.67 2.74 29.16
N GLY A 278 11.39 3.86 29.82
CA GLY A 278 11.86 5.19 29.43
C GLY A 278 13.37 5.28 29.25
N GLU A 279 14.11 5.01 30.31
CA GLU A 279 15.57 5.02 30.40
C GLU A 279 16.15 3.65 30.74
N GLU A 280 15.28 2.62 30.80
CA GLU A 280 15.62 1.26 31.12
C GLU A 280 15.83 0.40 29.87
N PHE A 281 16.86 -0.41 29.91
CA PHE A 281 17.25 -1.32 28.84
C PHE A 281 17.41 -2.72 29.37
N LEU A 282 17.34 -3.70 28.48
CA LEU A 282 17.50 -5.10 28.82
C LEU A 282 18.31 -5.83 27.76
N ILE A 283 19.26 -6.65 28.21
CA ILE A 283 20.05 -7.54 27.37
C ILE A 283 19.69 -8.97 27.73
N ILE A 284 19.46 -9.81 26.72
CA ILE A 284 19.27 -11.25 26.86
C ILE A 284 20.51 -11.95 26.28
N PHE A 285 21.20 -12.67 27.11
CA PHE A 285 22.28 -13.58 26.73
C PHE A 285 21.69 -14.96 26.53
N PRO A 286 21.63 -15.50 25.31
CA PRO A 286 20.99 -16.78 25.03
C PRO A 286 21.69 -17.97 25.69
N GLU A 287 22.97 -17.80 26.03
CA GLU A 287 23.80 -18.78 26.73
C GLU A 287 24.63 -18.06 27.80
N ILE A 288 24.95 -18.74 28.86
CA ILE A 288 25.79 -18.24 29.95
C ILE A 288 27.19 -18.82 29.74
N ASP A 289 28.17 -17.98 29.47
CA ASP A 289 29.57 -18.31 29.36
C ASP A 289 30.41 -17.59 30.44
N GLU A 290 31.65 -18.01 30.60
CA GLU A 290 32.59 -17.40 31.56
C GLU A 290 32.84 -15.91 31.24
N ASN A 291 32.61 -15.51 30.00
CA ASN A 291 32.81 -14.14 29.54
C ASN A 291 31.55 -13.27 29.63
N THR A 292 30.39 -13.80 30.03
CA THR A 292 29.13 -13.04 30.03
C THR A 292 29.23 -11.75 30.85
N ILE A 293 29.78 -11.86 32.08
CA ILE A 293 30.00 -10.67 32.95
C ILE A 293 31.05 -9.76 32.39
N TYR A 294 32.15 -10.26 31.83
CA TYR A 294 33.19 -9.49 31.20
C TYR A 294 32.67 -8.68 30.00
N LYS A 295 31.84 -9.32 29.16
CA LYS A 295 31.17 -8.64 28.05
C LYS A 295 30.30 -7.48 28.56
N LEU A 296 29.54 -7.72 29.63
CA LEU A 296 28.68 -6.70 30.22
C LEU A 296 29.50 -5.53 30.81
N GLU A 297 30.64 -5.81 31.46
CA GLU A 297 31.55 -4.79 31.98
C GLU A 297 32.18 -3.95 30.86
N ASN A 298 32.47 -4.56 29.70
CA ASN A 298 32.96 -3.81 28.54
C ASN A 298 31.89 -2.81 28.03
N VAL A 299 30.61 -3.22 28.02
CA VAL A 299 29.50 -2.30 27.69
C VAL A 299 29.48 -1.14 28.66
N ARG A 300 29.45 -1.42 29.98
CA ARG A 300 29.46 -0.37 31.02
C ARG A 300 30.59 0.63 30.80
N LYS A 301 31.81 0.14 30.61
CA LYS A 301 32.98 1.00 30.35
C LYS A 301 32.83 1.84 29.08
N LYS A 302 32.30 1.26 27.99
CA LYS A 302 32.16 1.97 26.70
C LYS A 302 31.08 3.04 26.72
N VAL A 303 29.96 2.77 27.38
CA VAL A 303 28.89 3.79 27.49
C VAL A 303 29.32 4.97 28.32
N THR A 304 30.27 4.77 29.29
CA THR A 304 30.78 5.81 30.17
C THR A 304 32.07 6.49 29.67
N ALA A 305 32.75 5.89 28.68
CA ALA A 305 34.11 6.30 28.29
C ALA A 305 34.24 7.72 27.70
N LYS A 306 33.19 8.23 27.08
CA LYS A 306 33.18 9.53 26.39
C LYS A 306 31.88 10.28 26.68
N ALA A 307 31.99 11.60 26.80
CA ALA A 307 30.82 12.45 26.85
C ALA A 307 29.93 12.24 25.60
N ILE A 308 28.65 12.47 25.76
CA ILE A 308 27.69 12.57 24.65
C ILE A 308 27.61 14.08 24.32
N ILE A 309 27.90 14.41 23.08
CA ILE A 309 27.89 15.82 22.62
C ILE A 309 26.50 16.11 22.06
N CYS A 310 25.78 17.03 22.70
CA CYS A 310 24.46 17.51 22.24
C CYS A 310 24.52 19.05 22.21
N ASN A 311 24.32 19.66 21.04
CA ASN A 311 24.34 21.12 20.88
C ASN A 311 25.52 21.80 21.59
N GLU A 312 26.77 21.34 21.32
CA GLU A 312 28.03 21.83 21.93
C GLU A 312 28.18 21.57 23.44
N THR A 313 27.22 20.92 24.07
CA THR A 313 27.28 20.55 25.50
C THR A 313 27.76 19.11 25.64
N GLU A 314 28.77 18.91 26.50
CA GLU A 314 29.26 17.59 26.86
C GLU A 314 28.51 17.03 28.07
N ILE A 315 27.85 15.90 27.86
CA ILE A 315 27.03 15.19 28.86
C ILE A 315 27.68 13.86 29.18
N PHE A 316 28.16 13.71 30.41
CA PHE A 316 28.69 12.45 30.93
C PHE A 316 27.54 11.62 31.51
N VAL A 317 27.40 10.38 31.02
CA VAL A 317 26.40 9.45 31.49
C VAL A 317 27.08 8.18 32.04
N THR A 318 26.48 7.63 33.07
CA THR A 318 26.83 6.31 33.60
C THR A 318 25.57 5.42 33.55
N ALA A 319 25.74 4.11 33.73
CA ALA A 319 24.64 3.20 33.82
C ALA A 319 24.91 2.13 34.89
N THR A 320 23.84 1.73 35.55
CA THR A 320 23.87 0.68 36.58
C THR A 320 23.17 -0.55 36.01
N PHE A 321 23.75 -1.71 36.27
CA PHE A 321 23.32 -2.98 35.72
C PHE A 321 23.00 -3.99 36.83
N GLY A 322 21.87 -4.72 36.71
CA GLY A 322 21.56 -5.89 37.49
C GLY A 322 21.48 -7.13 36.57
N ILE A 323 22.20 -8.18 36.86
CA ILE A 323 22.22 -9.41 36.07
C ILE A 323 21.74 -10.60 36.89
N SER A 324 20.92 -11.44 36.28
CA SER A 324 20.41 -12.70 36.79
C SER A 324 20.39 -13.76 35.72
N SER A 325 20.25 -15.03 36.14
CA SER A 325 20.19 -16.19 35.27
C SER A 325 18.91 -17.01 35.45
N SER A 326 18.58 -17.80 34.45
CA SER A 326 17.43 -18.72 34.50
C SER A 326 17.68 -19.97 35.35
N LYS A 327 18.92 -20.22 35.83
CA LYS A 327 19.32 -21.49 36.52
C LYS A 327 18.33 -21.95 37.60
N LYS A 328 17.88 -21.02 38.43
CA LYS A 328 17.00 -21.29 39.57
C LYS A 328 15.54 -20.84 39.36
N PHE A 329 15.18 -20.40 38.20
CA PHE A 329 13.88 -19.82 37.93
C PHE A 329 13.17 -20.51 36.75
N ASN A 330 11.85 -20.62 36.88
CA ASN A 330 11.00 -21.30 35.90
C ASN A 330 10.06 -20.37 35.14
N THR A 331 10.01 -19.07 35.49
CA THR A 331 9.20 -18.06 34.80
C THR A 331 10.02 -16.85 34.44
N PRO A 332 9.68 -16.16 33.34
CA PRO A 332 10.35 -14.94 32.93
C PRO A 332 10.31 -13.85 34.01
N GLU A 333 9.19 -13.74 34.72
CA GLU A 333 8.98 -12.74 35.77
C GLU A 333 9.92 -12.95 36.97
N GLN A 334 10.22 -14.22 37.32
CA GLN A 334 11.14 -14.50 38.41
C GLN A 334 12.58 -14.04 38.07
N VAL A 335 13.04 -14.36 36.86
CA VAL A 335 14.40 -13.97 36.42
C VAL A 335 14.47 -12.42 36.32
N LEU A 336 13.43 -11.77 35.79
CA LEU A 336 13.36 -10.33 35.68
C LEU A 336 13.37 -9.67 37.06
N ASN A 337 12.51 -10.12 37.97
CA ASN A 337 12.44 -9.54 39.32
C ASN A 337 13.75 -9.70 40.10
N ASP A 338 14.50 -10.79 39.88
CA ASP A 338 15.80 -10.99 40.51
C ASP A 338 16.86 -10.04 39.93
N ALA A 339 16.87 -9.86 38.61
CA ALA A 339 17.75 -8.89 37.96
C ALA A 339 17.41 -7.42 38.37
N ASP A 340 16.13 -7.09 38.50
CA ASP A 340 15.66 -5.77 38.94
C ASP A 340 16.10 -5.47 40.40
N LYS A 341 16.01 -6.44 41.29
CA LYS A 341 16.57 -6.32 42.65
C LYS A 341 18.07 -6.02 42.63
N MET A 342 18.83 -6.65 41.74
CA MET A 342 20.25 -6.38 41.59
C MET A 342 20.51 -4.97 41.06
N LEU A 343 19.72 -4.51 40.09
CA LEU A 343 19.75 -3.12 39.60
C LEU A 343 19.50 -2.13 40.73
N TYR A 344 18.45 -2.36 41.51
CA TYR A 344 18.13 -1.54 42.68
C TYR A 344 19.29 -1.46 43.68
N ILE A 345 19.86 -2.61 44.06
CA ILE A 345 21.07 -2.68 44.96
C ILE A 345 22.20 -1.87 44.35
N GLY A 346 22.44 -1.91 43.05
CA GLY A 346 23.49 -1.15 42.38
C GLY A 346 23.27 0.36 42.44
N LYS A 347 22.02 0.79 42.27
CA LYS A 347 21.63 2.22 42.36
C LYS A 347 21.83 2.76 43.79
N GLU A 348 21.46 2.02 44.82
CA GLU A 348 21.65 2.40 46.22
C GLU A 348 23.12 2.42 46.63
N ASN A 349 23.94 1.54 46.07
CA ASN A 349 25.35 1.42 46.41
C ASN A 349 26.30 2.29 45.55
N GLY A 350 25.82 3.45 45.06
CA GLY A 350 26.66 4.47 44.40
C GLY A 350 26.68 4.39 42.89
N LYS A 351 25.77 3.63 42.25
CA LYS A 351 25.57 3.61 40.78
C LYS A 351 26.79 3.15 39.97
N ASN A 352 26.75 3.29 38.64
CA ASN A 352 27.84 3.01 37.70
C ASN A 352 28.55 1.66 37.95
N LYS A 353 27.82 0.57 38.12
CA LYS A 353 28.32 -0.76 38.42
C LYS A 353 27.44 -1.86 37.91
N ILE A 354 27.96 -3.08 37.93
CA ILE A 354 27.24 -4.30 37.70
C ILE A 354 27.03 -5.01 39.02
N VAL A 355 25.82 -5.40 39.32
CA VAL A 355 25.50 -6.26 40.47
C VAL A 355 25.00 -7.60 39.96
N VAL A 356 25.67 -8.66 40.36
CA VAL A 356 25.41 -10.03 39.94
C VAL A 356 24.55 -10.71 40.98
N SER A 357 23.49 -11.38 40.54
CA SER A 357 22.66 -12.20 41.44
C SER A 357 23.45 -13.39 42.00
N LYS A 358 23.14 -13.75 43.24
CA LYS A 358 23.63 -15.01 43.86
C LYS A 358 23.13 -16.27 43.13
N ASN A 359 22.12 -16.10 42.26
CA ASN A 359 21.53 -17.17 41.45
C ASN A 359 22.10 -17.23 40.02
N PHE A 360 23.14 -16.46 39.72
CA PHE A 360 23.80 -16.38 38.39
C PHE A 360 24.68 -17.61 38.06
#